data_2b2e769e20f51fcc1b8cc7ff072e33d2
#
_entry.id   2b2e769e20f51fcc1b8cc7ff072e33d2
#
_cell.length_a   1.000
_cell.length_b   1.000
_cell.length_c   1.000
_cell.angle_alpha   90.00
_cell.angle_beta   90.00
_cell.angle_gamma   90.00
#
_symmetry.space_group_name_H-M   'P 1'
#
loop_
_entity.id
_entity.type
_entity.pdbx_description
1 polymer ?
#
loop_
_entity_poly.entity_id
_entity_poly.type
_entity_poly.pdbx_seq_one_letter_code
_entity_poly.pdbx_strand_id
1 'polypeptide(L)'
;MMQPRGIIKLSLKTGQALLLGIKLQALFILFTLLGGVVLGVFPALATCTKIILRRLTHKADATDSMFGDQRNTFPALYHEFWQFYRQSFWEINGIGYIGALAIAVLVADLIVNQNVIHSPIVQYGLIVLLIMVFTYWLYVFTIYARYALHFWQYFRQALVISVAKFSNTLAIIMGSILATVVLVVFPALTFVALVPLYLTPMIWFSYRSCLHVEAVMTYQPS
;
A
#
# COMPACT_ATOMS: atom_id res chain seq x y z
N MET A 1 24.40 22.22 22.09
CA MET A 1 23.16 22.13 21.31
C MET A 1 22.15 21.30 22.09
N MET A 2 21.02 21.91 22.53
CA MET A 2 19.99 21.22 23.31
C MET A 2 19.29 20.15 22.44
N GLN A 3 19.37 18.88 22.86
CA GLN A 3 18.53 17.86 22.23
C GLN A 3 17.07 18.20 22.48
N PRO A 4 16.24 18.26 21.42
CA PRO A 4 14.83 18.54 21.61
C PRO A 4 14.19 17.45 22.46
N ARG A 5 13.45 17.84 23.49
CA ARG A 5 12.69 16.95 24.39
C ARG A 5 11.82 16.01 23.54
N GLY A 6 11.64 14.76 23.97
CA GLY A 6 11.00 13.68 23.17
C GLY A 6 9.68 14.05 22.52
N ILE A 7 8.86 14.91 23.17
CA ILE A 7 7.58 15.43 22.65
C ILE A 7 7.78 16.25 21.37
N ILE A 8 8.78 17.13 21.33
CA ILE A 8 9.09 17.99 20.16
C ILE A 8 9.57 17.12 18.99
N LYS A 9 10.41 16.11 19.25
CA LYS A 9 10.83 15.13 18.21
C LYS A 9 9.64 14.36 17.64
N LEU A 10 8.71 13.94 18.48
CA LEU A 10 7.51 13.23 18.07
C LEU A 10 6.60 14.11 17.20
N SER A 11 6.35 15.36 17.65
CA SER A 11 5.53 16.33 16.92
C SER A 11 6.13 16.65 15.53
N LEU A 12 7.45 16.88 15.45
CA LEU A 12 8.15 17.13 14.19
C LEU A 12 8.07 15.92 13.24
N LYS A 13 8.27 14.68 13.77
CA LYS A 13 8.16 13.45 12.96
C LYS A 13 6.74 13.25 12.42
N THR A 14 5.73 13.52 13.23
CA THR A 14 4.32 13.42 12.81
C THR A 14 3.98 14.49 11.77
N GLY A 15 4.42 15.73 11.97
CA GLY A 15 4.25 16.82 11.01
C GLY A 15 4.89 16.52 9.64
N GLN A 16 6.13 16.00 9.65
CA GLN A 16 6.82 15.59 8.42
C GLN A 16 6.11 14.42 7.72
N ALA A 17 5.54 13.48 8.49
CA ALA A 17 4.77 12.36 7.93
C ALA A 17 3.48 12.85 7.26
N LEU A 18 2.77 13.79 7.89
CA LEU A 18 1.58 14.41 7.33
C LEU A 18 1.89 15.21 6.06
N LEU A 19 2.93 16.05 6.09
CA LEU A 19 3.36 16.80 4.90
C LEU A 19 3.73 15.89 3.73
N LEU A 20 4.42 14.77 3.99
CA LEU A 20 4.71 13.79 2.95
C LEU A 20 3.41 13.15 2.43
N GLY A 21 2.49 12.80 3.33
CA GLY A 21 1.19 12.26 2.94
C GLY A 21 0.43 13.19 2.00
N ILE A 22 0.38 14.49 2.31
CA ILE A 22 -0.26 15.51 1.46
C ILE A 22 0.42 15.58 0.08
N LYS A 23 1.76 15.59 0.04
CA LYS A 23 2.51 15.62 -1.22
C LYS A 23 2.26 14.37 -2.06
N LEU A 24 2.24 13.19 -1.43
CA LEU A 24 1.94 11.93 -2.12
C LEU A 24 0.51 11.87 -2.65
N GLN A 25 -0.46 12.38 -1.88
CA GLN A 25 -1.86 12.46 -2.32
C GLN A 25 -1.98 13.37 -3.55
N ALA A 26 -1.34 14.55 -3.53
CA ALA A 26 -1.36 15.47 -4.66
C ALA A 26 -0.73 14.85 -5.91
N LEU A 27 0.43 14.20 -5.76
CA LEU A 27 1.08 13.47 -6.87
C LEU A 27 0.23 12.30 -7.35
N PHE A 28 -0.38 11.54 -6.45
CA PHE A 28 -1.28 10.45 -6.81
C PHE A 28 -2.42 10.94 -7.70
N ILE A 29 -3.11 12.01 -7.30
CA ILE A 29 -4.21 12.59 -8.08
C ILE A 29 -3.70 13.08 -9.44
N LEU A 30 -2.60 13.85 -9.45
CA LEU A 30 -2.01 14.39 -10.67
C LEU A 30 -1.67 13.29 -11.68
N PHE A 31 -0.96 12.24 -11.25
CA PHE A 31 -0.52 11.15 -12.13
C PHE A 31 -1.65 10.20 -12.51
N THR A 32 -2.66 10.06 -11.66
CA THR A 32 -3.88 9.33 -12.00
C THR A 32 -4.62 10.03 -13.14
N LEU A 33 -4.76 11.35 -13.08
CA LEU A 33 -5.38 12.14 -14.16
C LEU A 33 -4.53 12.10 -15.44
N LEU A 34 -3.21 12.19 -15.32
CA LEU A 34 -2.28 12.13 -16.44
C LEU A 34 -2.34 10.79 -17.19
N GLY A 35 -2.59 9.70 -16.49
CA GLY A 35 -2.81 8.36 -17.08
C GLY A 35 -4.22 8.11 -17.60
N GLY A 36 -5.09 9.14 -17.65
CA GLY A 36 -6.49 9.02 -18.10
C GLY A 36 -7.39 8.31 -17.09
N VAL A 37 -7.13 8.50 -15.81
CA VAL A 37 -7.81 7.93 -14.63
C VAL A 37 -7.67 6.40 -14.56
N VAL A 38 -8.25 5.68 -15.51
CA VAL A 38 -8.32 4.21 -15.51
C VAL A 38 -6.93 3.58 -15.55
N LEU A 39 -6.06 4.00 -16.48
CA LEU A 39 -4.70 3.48 -16.62
C LEU A 39 -3.71 4.13 -15.63
N GLY A 40 -4.08 5.27 -15.04
CA GLY A 40 -3.21 6.03 -14.13
C GLY A 40 -3.23 5.55 -12.69
N VAL A 41 -4.32 4.97 -12.21
CA VAL A 41 -4.52 4.59 -10.79
C VAL A 41 -3.47 3.59 -10.31
N PHE A 42 -3.25 2.50 -11.03
CA PHE A 42 -2.36 1.42 -10.59
C PHE A 42 -0.89 1.84 -10.55
N PRO A 43 -0.31 2.47 -11.58
CA PRO A 43 1.07 2.93 -11.53
C PRO A 43 1.27 4.07 -10.51
N ALA A 44 0.28 4.94 -10.31
CA ALA A 44 0.35 5.96 -9.27
C ALA A 44 0.34 5.32 -7.87
N LEU A 45 -0.50 4.31 -7.63
CA LEU A 45 -0.58 3.57 -6.37
C LEU A 45 0.71 2.82 -6.06
N ALA A 46 1.29 2.13 -7.06
CA ALA A 46 2.56 1.43 -6.92
C ALA A 46 3.72 2.39 -6.60
N THR A 47 3.73 3.56 -7.24
CA THR A 47 4.75 4.59 -6.99
C THR A 47 4.63 5.16 -5.58
N CYS A 48 3.41 5.46 -5.10
CA CYS A 48 3.17 5.84 -3.71
C CYS A 48 3.67 4.76 -2.74
N THR A 49 3.37 3.48 -3.03
CA THR A 49 3.83 2.34 -2.23
C THR A 49 5.35 2.30 -2.14
N LYS A 50 6.05 2.47 -3.26
CA LYS A 50 7.52 2.48 -3.31
C LYS A 50 8.13 3.62 -2.47
N ILE A 51 7.59 4.82 -2.58
CA ILE A 51 8.09 5.98 -1.83
C ILE A 51 7.86 5.79 -0.32
N ILE A 52 6.69 5.31 0.09
CA ILE A 52 6.40 5.01 1.50
C ILE A 52 7.30 3.89 2.02
N LEU A 53 7.47 2.81 1.25
CA LEU A 53 8.35 1.70 1.61
C LEU A 53 9.79 2.17 1.78
N ARG A 54 10.34 2.96 0.85
CA ARG A 54 11.66 3.57 0.96
C ARG A 54 11.82 4.33 2.27
N ARG A 55 10.83 5.12 2.65
CA ARG A 55 10.87 5.86 3.92
C ARG A 55 10.89 4.95 5.14
N LEU A 56 10.17 3.84 5.08
CA LEU A 56 10.14 2.86 6.19
C LEU A 56 11.46 2.11 6.30
N THR A 57 12.10 1.77 5.19
CA THR A 57 13.41 1.07 5.17
C THR A 57 14.55 1.98 5.59
N HIS A 58 14.62 3.22 5.09
CA HIS A 58 15.67 4.18 5.47
C HIS A 58 15.51 4.75 6.89
N LYS A 59 14.37 4.55 7.55
CA LYS A 59 14.20 4.94 8.96
C LYS A 59 15.10 4.13 9.90
N ALA A 60 15.56 2.95 9.47
CA ALA A 60 16.52 2.14 10.22
C ALA A 60 17.96 2.72 10.13
N ASP A 61 18.30 3.43 9.05
CA ASP A 61 19.65 3.93 8.78
C ASP A 61 19.82 5.45 9.03
N ALA A 62 18.73 6.19 9.27
CA ALA A 62 18.76 7.64 9.38
C ALA A 62 19.15 8.09 10.79
N THR A 63 20.44 8.28 10.97
CA THR A 63 21.00 9.20 11.97
C THR A 63 20.41 10.61 11.76
N ASP A 64 19.73 11.11 12.76
CA ASP A 64 19.27 12.47 13.04
C ASP A 64 19.68 13.61 12.06
N SER A 65 19.11 13.68 10.89
CA SER A 65 19.07 14.96 10.18
C SER A 65 17.86 15.76 10.68
N MET A 66 18.11 16.75 11.48
CA MET A 66 17.13 17.69 12.06
C MET A 66 16.43 18.53 10.98
N PHE A 67 16.98 18.55 9.78
CA PHE A 67 16.42 19.14 8.56
C PHE A 67 15.95 18.00 7.67
N GLY A 68 14.65 18.03 7.30
CA GLY A 68 13.98 16.97 6.54
C GLY A 68 14.81 16.49 5.34
N ASP A 69 14.75 15.19 5.10
CA ASP A 69 15.43 14.52 4.00
C ASP A 69 15.18 15.29 2.68
N GLN A 70 16.26 15.78 2.05
CA GLN A 70 16.19 16.55 0.79
C GLN A 70 15.44 15.79 -0.32
N ARG A 71 15.41 14.45 -0.24
CA ARG A 71 14.65 13.58 -1.15
C ARG A 71 13.13 13.75 -1.02
N ASN A 72 12.64 14.33 0.07
CA ASN A 72 11.21 14.59 0.31
C ASN A 72 10.78 16.01 -0.12
N THR A 73 11.65 16.74 -0.80
CA THR A 73 11.29 17.99 -1.46
C THR A 73 10.34 17.71 -2.62
N PHE A 74 9.36 18.59 -2.85
CA PHE A 74 8.33 18.34 -3.88
C PHE A 74 8.93 18.10 -5.28
N PRO A 75 9.92 18.85 -5.78
CA PRO A 75 10.54 18.58 -7.07
C PRO A 75 11.26 17.22 -7.13
N ALA A 76 11.94 16.82 -6.07
CA ALA A 76 12.63 15.53 -6.00
C ALA A 76 11.62 14.36 -6.00
N LEU A 77 10.52 14.48 -5.24
CA LEU A 77 9.44 13.52 -5.23
C LEU A 77 8.73 13.43 -6.59
N TYR A 78 8.50 14.57 -7.25
CA TYR A 78 7.90 14.59 -8.59
C TYR A 78 8.76 13.85 -9.60
N HIS A 79 10.07 14.12 -9.62
CA HIS A 79 11.00 13.48 -10.55
C HIS A 79 11.08 11.96 -10.31
N GLU A 80 11.18 11.54 -9.04
CA GLU A 80 11.19 10.13 -8.66
C GLU A 80 9.86 9.45 -9.02
N PHE A 81 8.75 10.13 -8.77
CA PHE A 81 7.41 9.66 -9.10
C PHE A 81 7.25 9.45 -10.61
N TRP A 82 7.66 10.43 -11.43
CA TRP A 82 7.63 10.35 -12.89
C TRP A 82 8.47 9.20 -13.42
N GLN A 83 9.69 9.06 -12.92
CA GLN A 83 10.61 8.01 -13.36
C GLN A 83 10.03 6.61 -13.10
N PHE A 84 9.57 6.35 -11.88
CA PHE A 84 9.02 5.04 -11.53
C PHE A 84 7.68 4.78 -12.21
N TYR A 85 6.80 5.78 -12.28
CA TYR A 85 5.53 5.71 -12.97
C TYR A 85 5.69 5.27 -14.43
N ARG A 86 6.60 5.91 -15.17
CA ARG A 86 6.86 5.59 -16.58
C ARG A 86 7.49 4.21 -16.77
N GLN A 87 8.43 3.83 -15.91
CA GLN A 87 9.11 2.53 -16.01
C GLN A 87 8.17 1.36 -15.74
N SER A 88 7.25 1.53 -14.81
CA SER A 88 6.36 0.46 -14.33
C SER A 88 4.99 0.46 -14.98
N PHE A 89 4.70 1.41 -15.88
CA PHE A 89 3.36 1.70 -16.36
C PHE A 89 2.63 0.48 -16.91
N TRP A 90 3.23 -0.25 -17.83
CA TRP A 90 2.58 -1.40 -18.48
C TRP A 90 2.50 -2.61 -17.57
N GLU A 91 3.58 -2.94 -16.87
CA GLU A 91 3.64 -4.11 -16.01
C GLU A 91 2.65 -4.00 -14.84
N ILE A 92 2.64 -2.85 -14.16
CA ILE A 92 1.78 -2.64 -13.01
C ILE A 92 0.30 -2.51 -13.38
N ASN A 93 -0.01 -1.99 -14.57
CA ASN A 93 -1.37 -2.01 -15.08
C ASN A 93 -1.83 -3.46 -15.34
N GLY A 94 -0.98 -4.31 -15.92
CA GLY A 94 -1.29 -5.73 -16.07
C GLY A 94 -1.62 -6.41 -14.74
N ILE A 95 -0.77 -6.19 -13.72
CA ILE A 95 -0.99 -6.70 -12.36
C ILE A 95 -2.28 -6.11 -11.76
N GLY A 96 -2.47 -4.81 -11.91
CA GLY A 96 -3.62 -4.09 -11.38
C GLY A 96 -4.94 -4.58 -11.94
N TYR A 97 -5.01 -4.76 -13.26
CA TYR A 97 -6.24 -5.22 -13.93
C TYR A 97 -6.58 -6.68 -13.64
N ILE A 98 -5.59 -7.56 -13.46
CA ILE A 98 -5.85 -8.95 -13.02
C ILE A 98 -6.55 -8.94 -11.65
N GLY A 99 -6.04 -8.17 -10.70
CA GLY A 99 -6.66 -8.05 -9.38
C GLY A 99 -8.04 -7.38 -9.44
N ALA A 100 -8.16 -6.29 -10.21
CA ALA A 100 -9.44 -5.60 -10.39
C ALA A 100 -10.50 -6.50 -11.04
N LEU A 101 -10.13 -7.32 -12.03
CA LEU A 101 -11.02 -8.29 -12.65
C LEU A 101 -11.49 -9.35 -11.66
N ALA A 102 -10.57 -9.90 -10.86
CA ALA A 102 -10.93 -10.87 -9.83
C ALA A 102 -11.92 -10.28 -8.81
N ILE A 103 -11.69 -9.06 -8.37
CA ILE A 103 -12.61 -8.34 -7.47
C ILE A 103 -13.96 -8.07 -8.16
N ALA A 104 -13.96 -7.64 -9.42
CA ALA A 104 -15.18 -7.38 -10.19
C ALA A 104 -16.05 -8.63 -10.34
N VAL A 105 -15.44 -9.79 -10.60
CA VAL A 105 -16.16 -11.08 -10.67
C VAL A 105 -16.82 -11.40 -9.34
N LEU A 106 -16.09 -11.28 -8.22
CA LEU A 106 -16.65 -11.54 -6.89
C LEU A 106 -17.78 -10.58 -6.50
N VAL A 107 -17.67 -9.32 -6.91
CA VAL A 107 -18.74 -8.33 -6.71
C VAL A 107 -19.96 -8.67 -7.57
N ALA A 108 -19.76 -9.11 -8.80
CA ALA A 108 -20.86 -9.58 -9.66
C ALA A 108 -21.55 -10.80 -9.04
N ASP A 109 -20.79 -11.76 -8.51
CA ASP A 109 -21.35 -12.94 -7.82
C ASP A 109 -22.16 -12.53 -6.57
N LEU A 110 -21.70 -11.52 -5.82
CA LEU A 110 -22.47 -10.96 -4.70
C LEU A 110 -23.81 -10.37 -5.16
N ILE A 111 -23.80 -9.62 -6.26
CA ILE A 111 -25.01 -9.03 -6.84
C ILE A 111 -25.98 -10.11 -7.31
N VAL A 112 -25.47 -11.15 -7.97
CA VAL A 112 -26.28 -12.31 -8.41
C VAL A 112 -26.87 -13.03 -7.20
N ASN A 113 -26.07 -13.27 -6.16
CA ASN A 113 -26.60 -13.91 -4.96
C ASN A 113 -27.70 -13.09 -4.28
N GLN A 114 -27.57 -11.77 -4.23
CA GLN A 114 -28.57 -10.88 -3.62
C GLN A 114 -29.89 -10.84 -4.43
N ASN A 115 -29.83 -10.92 -5.75
CA ASN A 115 -31.01 -10.75 -6.62
C ASN A 115 -31.65 -12.08 -7.04
N VAL A 116 -30.91 -13.19 -7.05
CA VAL A 116 -31.37 -14.47 -7.61
C VAL A 116 -31.36 -15.60 -6.58
N ILE A 117 -30.23 -15.82 -5.92
CA ILE A 117 -30.01 -17.00 -5.07
C ILE A 117 -30.56 -16.80 -3.65
N HIS A 118 -30.40 -15.59 -3.11
CA HIS A 118 -30.84 -15.18 -1.77
C HIS A 118 -30.28 -16.04 -0.62
N SER A 119 -29.10 -16.67 -0.82
CA SER A 119 -28.48 -17.53 0.18
C SER A 119 -27.56 -16.75 1.12
N PRO A 120 -27.86 -16.68 2.44
CA PRO A 120 -26.98 -15.99 3.40
C PRO A 120 -25.60 -16.64 3.52
N ILE A 121 -25.52 -17.97 3.42
CA ILE A 121 -24.25 -18.70 3.53
C ILE A 121 -23.32 -18.32 2.38
N VAL A 122 -23.85 -18.29 1.15
CA VAL A 122 -23.10 -17.87 -0.05
C VAL A 122 -22.67 -16.40 0.08
N GLN A 123 -23.54 -15.53 0.58
CA GLN A 123 -23.24 -14.11 0.76
C GLN A 123 -22.06 -13.89 1.71
N TYR A 124 -22.08 -14.51 2.90
CA TYR A 124 -20.96 -14.36 3.85
C TYR A 124 -19.67 -15.00 3.32
N GLY A 125 -19.76 -16.13 2.65
CA GLY A 125 -18.62 -16.78 2.00
C GLY A 125 -17.94 -15.89 0.94
N LEU A 126 -18.76 -15.26 0.07
CA LEU A 126 -18.26 -14.33 -0.95
C LEU A 126 -17.64 -13.05 -0.34
N ILE A 127 -18.23 -12.52 0.74
CA ILE A 127 -17.66 -11.36 1.44
C ILE A 127 -16.29 -11.70 2.03
N VAL A 128 -16.15 -12.85 2.68
CA VAL A 128 -14.86 -13.30 3.22
C VAL A 128 -13.84 -13.48 2.11
N LEU A 129 -14.22 -14.10 1.00
CA LEU A 129 -13.37 -14.32 -0.16
C LEU A 129 -12.95 -12.97 -0.79
N LEU A 130 -13.87 -12.01 -0.89
CA LEU A 130 -13.58 -10.67 -1.41
C LEU A 130 -12.53 -9.94 -0.54
N ILE A 131 -12.66 -10.01 0.79
CA ILE A 131 -11.68 -9.44 1.72
C ILE A 131 -10.32 -10.12 1.55
N MET A 132 -10.28 -11.44 1.42
CA MET A 132 -9.03 -12.18 1.21
C MET A 132 -8.36 -11.82 -0.12
N VAL A 133 -9.11 -11.79 -1.22
CA VAL A 133 -8.59 -11.42 -2.55
C VAL A 133 -8.12 -9.98 -2.57
N PHE A 134 -8.86 -9.06 -1.96
CA PHE A 134 -8.46 -7.66 -1.86
C PHE A 134 -7.16 -7.50 -1.06
N THR A 135 -7.05 -8.14 0.10
CA THR A 135 -5.84 -8.10 0.94
C THR A 135 -4.65 -8.74 0.22
N TYR A 136 -4.86 -9.87 -0.44
CA TYR A 136 -3.85 -10.52 -1.26
C TYR A 136 -3.33 -9.60 -2.38
N TRP A 137 -4.23 -8.92 -3.07
CA TRP A 137 -3.89 -7.98 -4.14
C TRP A 137 -3.05 -6.80 -3.62
N LEU A 138 -3.36 -6.30 -2.43
CA LEU A 138 -2.55 -5.28 -1.76
C LEU A 138 -1.11 -5.78 -1.47
N TYR A 139 -0.92 -7.04 -1.08
CA TYR A 139 0.41 -7.63 -0.92
C TYR A 139 1.22 -7.60 -2.22
N VAL A 140 0.58 -7.88 -3.36
CA VAL A 140 1.25 -7.85 -4.67
C VAL A 140 1.90 -6.50 -4.94
N PHE A 141 1.21 -5.38 -4.66
CA PHE A 141 1.78 -4.03 -4.81
C PHE A 141 3.00 -3.80 -3.92
N THR A 142 2.96 -4.27 -2.67
CA THR A 142 4.10 -4.11 -1.76
C THR A 142 5.31 -4.92 -2.22
N ILE A 143 5.10 -6.14 -2.70
CA ILE A 143 6.15 -7.00 -3.23
C ILE A 143 6.72 -6.41 -4.52
N TYR A 144 5.88 -5.88 -5.40
CA TYR A 144 6.30 -5.16 -6.59
C TYR A 144 7.17 -3.94 -6.28
N ALA A 145 6.83 -3.20 -5.23
CA ALA A 145 7.61 -2.04 -4.80
C ALA A 145 8.98 -2.41 -4.19
N ARG A 146 9.10 -3.64 -3.65
CA ARG A 146 10.30 -4.11 -2.95
C ARG A 146 11.25 -4.92 -3.82
N TYR A 147 10.73 -5.83 -4.64
CA TYR A 147 11.51 -6.79 -5.41
C TYR A 147 11.37 -6.57 -6.91
N ALA A 148 12.45 -6.81 -7.64
CA ALA A 148 12.42 -6.88 -9.10
C ALA A 148 12.29 -8.36 -9.50
N LEU A 149 11.08 -8.81 -9.81
CA LEU A 149 10.74 -10.20 -10.12
C LEU A 149 10.12 -10.31 -11.52
N HIS A 150 9.93 -11.53 -12.00
CA HIS A 150 9.11 -11.76 -13.18
C HIS A 150 7.62 -11.68 -12.83
N PHE A 151 6.79 -11.29 -13.80
CA PHE A 151 5.36 -11.00 -13.66
C PHE A 151 4.59 -12.02 -12.80
N TRP A 152 4.72 -13.32 -13.06
CA TRP A 152 4.03 -14.38 -12.31
C TRP A 152 4.59 -14.63 -10.92
N GLN A 153 5.85 -14.28 -10.68
CA GLN A 153 6.50 -14.46 -9.39
C GLN A 153 5.93 -13.51 -8.33
N TYR A 154 5.46 -12.32 -8.73
CA TYR A 154 4.80 -11.40 -7.80
C TYR A 154 3.57 -12.04 -7.14
N PHE A 155 2.75 -12.70 -7.95
CA PHE A 155 1.54 -13.39 -7.46
C PHE A 155 1.88 -14.57 -6.56
N ARG A 156 2.83 -15.41 -6.98
CA ARG A 156 3.26 -16.56 -6.17
C ARG A 156 3.84 -16.13 -4.82
N GLN A 157 4.72 -15.14 -4.79
CA GLN A 157 5.30 -14.65 -3.55
C GLN A 157 4.27 -13.96 -2.64
N ALA A 158 3.35 -13.19 -3.20
CA ALA A 158 2.28 -12.57 -2.44
C ALA A 158 1.42 -13.62 -1.73
N LEU A 159 1.10 -14.73 -2.40
CA LEU A 159 0.35 -15.82 -1.80
C LEU A 159 1.12 -16.48 -0.65
N VAL A 160 2.39 -16.81 -0.87
CA VAL A 160 3.22 -17.42 0.18
C VAL A 160 3.33 -16.50 1.40
N ILE A 161 3.59 -15.21 1.21
CA ILE A 161 3.77 -14.26 2.30
C ILE A 161 2.44 -14.00 3.03
N SER A 162 1.32 -13.89 2.32
CA SER A 162 0.01 -13.63 2.92
C SER A 162 -0.45 -14.78 3.81
N VAL A 163 -0.15 -16.04 3.43
CA VAL A 163 -0.48 -17.25 4.20
C VAL A 163 0.52 -17.44 5.34
N ALA A 164 1.82 -17.29 5.08
CA ALA A 164 2.88 -17.51 6.08
C ALA A 164 2.75 -16.59 7.31
N LYS A 165 2.18 -15.38 7.14
CA LYS A 165 1.98 -14.40 8.21
C LYS A 165 0.52 -13.94 8.29
N PHE A 166 -0.38 -14.88 8.50
CA PHE A 166 -1.82 -14.60 8.64
C PHE A 166 -2.13 -13.54 9.70
N SER A 167 -1.36 -13.48 10.79
CA SER A 167 -1.49 -12.45 11.82
C SER A 167 -1.27 -11.03 11.27
N ASN A 168 -0.30 -10.83 10.35
CA ASN A 168 -0.07 -9.54 9.73
C ASN A 168 -1.15 -9.21 8.69
N THR A 169 -1.69 -10.22 8.02
CA THR A 169 -2.85 -10.07 7.12
C THR A 169 -4.06 -9.55 7.90
N LEU A 170 -4.33 -10.11 9.08
CA LEU A 170 -5.38 -9.61 9.97
C LEU A 170 -5.11 -8.16 10.43
N ALA A 171 -3.85 -7.84 10.73
CA ALA A 171 -3.46 -6.47 11.10
C ALA A 171 -3.65 -5.46 9.95
N ILE A 172 -3.45 -5.88 8.69
CA ILE A 172 -3.75 -5.04 7.51
C ILE A 172 -5.25 -4.78 7.41
N ILE A 173 -6.09 -5.80 7.60
CA ILE A 173 -7.55 -5.65 7.59
C ILE A 173 -8.00 -4.69 8.70
N MET A 174 -7.50 -4.87 9.92
CA MET A 174 -7.80 -3.99 11.05
C MET A 174 -7.33 -2.55 10.80
N GLY A 175 -6.13 -2.39 10.23
CA GLY A 175 -5.60 -1.07 9.84
C GLY A 175 -6.44 -0.39 8.76
N SER A 176 -6.95 -1.14 7.80
CA SER A 176 -7.85 -0.63 6.76
C SER A 176 -9.22 -0.22 7.32
N ILE A 177 -9.77 -0.99 8.25
CA ILE A 177 -11.01 -0.63 8.96
C ILE A 177 -10.80 0.65 9.75
N LEU A 178 -9.71 0.77 10.51
CA LEU A 178 -9.39 1.96 11.26
C LEU A 178 -9.23 3.19 10.35
N ALA A 179 -8.53 3.04 9.21
CA ALA A 179 -8.41 4.08 8.21
C ALA A 179 -9.79 4.53 7.68
N THR A 180 -10.67 3.59 7.39
CA THR A 180 -12.05 3.88 6.97
C THR A 180 -12.81 4.66 8.04
N VAL A 181 -12.75 4.23 9.29
CA VAL A 181 -13.41 4.94 10.41
C VAL A 181 -12.91 6.38 10.52
N VAL A 182 -11.59 6.58 10.44
CA VAL A 182 -10.98 7.93 10.48
C VAL A 182 -11.48 8.80 9.32
N LEU A 183 -11.58 8.26 8.10
CA LEU A 183 -12.06 9.00 6.93
C LEU A 183 -13.56 9.31 7.01
N VAL A 184 -14.37 8.44 7.60
CA VAL A 184 -15.80 8.68 7.83
C VAL A 184 -16.00 9.78 8.87
N VAL A 185 -15.22 9.79 9.97
CA VAL A 185 -15.29 10.81 11.01
C VAL A 185 -14.77 12.17 10.52
N PHE A 186 -13.73 12.15 9.68
CA PHE A 186 -13.10 13.34 9.10
C PHE A 186 -13.10 13.33 7.57
N PRO A 187 -14.24 13.62 6.90
CA PRO A 187 -14.35 13.52 5.44
C PRO A 187 -13.36 14.39 4.69
N ALA A 188 -12.93 15.52 5.24
CA ALA A 188 -11.94 16.39 4.65
C ALA A 188 -10.57 15.70 4.42
N LEU A 189 -10.22 14.71 5.26
CA LEU A 189 -9.00 13.91 5.10
C LEU A 189 -9.02 13.03 3.85
N THR A 190 -10.19 12.70 3.32
CA THR A 190 -10.33 11.91 2.09
C THR A 190 -9.62 12.57 0.92
N PHE A 191 -9.76 13.89 0.78
CA PHE A 191 -9.10 14.65 -0.31
C PHE A 191 -7.59 14.80 -0.09
N VAL A 192 -7.13 14.77 1.16
CA VAL A 192 -5.77 15.17 1.52
C VAL A 192 -4.87 13.96 1.83
N ALA A 193 -5.41 12.88 2.33
CA ALA A 193 -4.62 11.79 2.90
C ALA A 193 -5.20 10.38 2.67
N LEU A 194 -6.17 10.20 1.77
CA LEU A 194 -6.80 8.90 1.52
C LEU A 194 -5.76 7.82 1.22
N VAL A 195 -4.94 8.02 0.19
CA VAL A 195 -3.96 7.02 -0.26
C VAL A 195 -2.90 6.74 0.80
N PRO A 196 -2.20 7.74 1.37
CA PRO A 196 -1.19 7.46 2.38
C PRO A 196 -1.76 6.86 3.67
N LEU A 197 -3.01 7.17 4.04
CA LEU A 197 -3.64 6.62 5.24
C LEU A 197 -3.91 5.11 5.11
N TYR A 198 -4.37 4.65 3.93
CA TYR A 198 -4.54 3.23 3.66
C TYR A 198 -3.22 2.51 3.41
N LEU A 199 -2.31 3.11 2.64
CA LEU A 199 -1.06 2.46 2.27
C LEU A 199 -0.08 2.32 3.43
N THR A 200 -0.04 3.26 4.38
CA THR A 200 0.97 3.22 5.45
C THR A 200 0.87 1.98 6.34
N PRO A 201 -0.29 1.64 6.96
CA PRO A 201 -0.41 0.43 7.76
C PRO A 201 -0.21 -0.83 6.90
N MET A 202 -0.77 -0.85 5.69
CA MET A 202 -0.63 -1.96 4.76
C MET A 202 0.84 -2.26 4.46
N ILE A 203 1.61 -1.26 4.05
CA ILE A 203 3.03 -1.41 3.72
C ILE A 203 3.84 -1.80 4.95
N TRP A 204 3.52 -1.23 6.11
CA TRP A 204 4.22 -1.54 7.36
C TRP A 204 4.10 -3.03 7.74
N PHE A 205 2.89 -3.57 7.76
CA PHE A 205 2.65 -4.98 8.12
C PHE A 205 3.12 -5.93 7.03
N SER A 206 2.92 -5.59 5.76
CA SER A 206 3.40 -6.38 4.63
C SER A 206 4.94 -6.43 4.60
N TYR A 207 5.61 -5.32 4.87
CA TYR A 207 7.07 -5.25 4.99
C TYR A 207 7.60 -6.12 6.14
N ARG A 208 6.95 -6.09 7.30
CA ARG A 208 7.29 -6.98 8.42
C ARG A 208 7.13 -8.47 8.07
N SER A 209 6.12 -8.80 7.28
CA SER A 209 5.92 -10.17 6.77
C SER A 209 7.07 -10.60 5.87
N CYS A 210 7.50 -9.73 4.95
CA CYS A 210 8.64 -10.00 4.07
C CYS A 210 9.93 -10.24 4.87
N LEU A 211 10.25 -9.37 5.83
CA LEU A 211 11.44 -9.51 6.68
C LEU A 211 11.46 -10.84 7.45
N HIS A 212 10.31 -11.28 7.93
CA HIS A 212 10.25 -12.54 8.67
C HIS A 212 10.49 -13.75 7.77
N VAL A 213 9.90 -13.76 6.58
CA VAL A 213 10.10 -14.85 5.61
C VAL A 213 11.57 -14.89 5.15
N GLU A 214 12.19 -13.73 4.90
CA GLU A 214 13.61 -13.64 4.58
C GLU A 214 14.49 -14.21 5.71
N ALA A 215 14.21 -13.84 6.97
CA ALA A 215 14.95 -14.34 8.13
C ALA A 215 14.85 -15.87 8.26
N VAL A 216 13.67 -16.45 8.01
CA VAL A 216 13.47 -17.91 8.05
C VAL A 216 14.22 -18.60 6.92
N MET A 217 14.23 -18.04 5.71
CA MET A 217 14.95 -18.62 4.56
C MET A 217 16.48 -18.54 4.73
N THR A 218 16.99 -17.49 5.39
CA THR A 218 18.42 -17.31 5.62
C THR A 218 18.92 -18.22 6.76
N TYR A 219 18.02 -18.68 7.65
CA TYR A 219 18.36 -19.53 8.80
C TYR A 219 18.22 -21.04 8.54
N GLN A 220 18.02 -21.48 7.29
CA GLN A 220 18.14 -22.91 6.97
C GLN A 220 19.63 -23.29 6.93
N PRO A 221 20.18 -23.99 7.96
CA PRO A 221 21.50 -24.57 7.87
C PRO A 221 21.45 -25.71 6.83
N SER A 222 22.37 -25.67 5.88
CA SER A 222 22.69 -26.73 4.92
C SER A 222 22.99 -28.05 5.61
#